data_a7e7adc0119b494a6db41825f16ffc63
#
_entry.id   a7e7adc0119b494a6db41825f16ffc63
#
_cell.length_a   1.000
_cell.length_b   1.000
_cell.length_c   1.000
_cell.angle_alpha   90.00
_cell.angle_beta   90.00
_cell.angle_gamma   90.00
#
_symmetry.space_group_name_H-M   'P 1'
#
loop_
_entity.id
_entity.type
_entity.pdbx_description
1 polymer ?
#
loop_
_entity_poly.entity_id
_entity_poly.type
_entity_poly.pdbx_seq_one_letter_code
_entity_poly.pdbx_strand_id
1 'polypeptide(L)'
;MRLLMNDLKLNHDRGTLKRILENAVPQTLQDVVVIYVAVTGKQDGELREESYVNKVYPQVIAGRLWSAIQVTTASGIASVVDLVLSSNGRYRGFVRQEDFRLLDVLQNRFGKHYAAAGGKEVSSQMVVSGQTGHQRARRVR
;
A
#
# COMPACT_ATOMS: atom_id res chain seq x y z
N MET A 1 -15.13 21.54 4.00
CA MET A 1 -16.16 20.66 3.36
C MET A 1 -17.61 21.10 3.59
N ARG A 2 -18.02 21.51 4.81
CA ARG A 2 -19.40 21.95 5.09
C ARG A 2 -19.89 23.07 4.16
N LEU A 3 -19.07 24.12 3.94
CA LEU A 3 -19.37 25.21 3.01
C LEU A 3 -19.72 24.70 1.60
N LEU A 4 -18.87 23.86 1.03
CA LEU A 4 -19.08 23.37 -0.33
C LEU A 4 -20.32 22.46 -0.43
N MET A 5 -20.50 21.56 0.54
CA MET A 5 -21.55 20.56 0.48
C MET A 5 -22.92 21.11 0.84
N ASN A 6 -23.02 21.91 1.92
CA ASN A 6 -24.30 22.34 2.47
C ASN A 6 -24.67 23.75 2.02
N ASP A 7 -23.78 24.71 2.18
CA ASP A 7 -24.09 26.13 1.95
C ASP A 7 -24.16 26.45 0.44
N LEU A 8 -23.22 25.87 -0.35
CA LEU A 8 -23.23 25.97 -1.80
C LEU A 8 -24.01 24.83 -2.49
N LYS A 9 -24.65 23.93 -1.72
CA LYS A 9 -25.50 22.82 -2.20
C LYS A 9 -24.84 21.91 -3.25
N LEU A 10 -23.49 21.83 -3.25
CA LEU A 10 -22.75 21.00 -4.23
C LEU A 10 -22.90 19.49 -3.98
N ASN A 11 -23.53 19.07 -2.87
CA ASN A 11 -24.00 17.71 -2.66
C ASN A 11 -25.00 17.26 -3.75
N HIS A 12 -25.74 18.19 -4.34
CA HIS A 12 -26.69 17.93 -5.43
C HIS A 12 -26.07 18.10 -6.82
N ASP A 13 -24.92 18.76 -6.94
CA ASP A 13 -24.16 18.93 -8.18
C ASP A 13 -22.72 18.42 -8.03
N ARG A 14 -22.59 17.11 -8.10
CA ARG A 14 -21.28 16.44 -8.00
C ARG A 14 -20.35 16.79 -9.18
N GLY A 15 -20.87 17.12 -10.34
CA GLY A 15 -20.08 17.51 -11.50
C GLY A 15 -19.36 18.82 -11.26
N THR A 16 -20.04 19.83 -10.73
CA THR A 16 -19.42 21.10 -10.36
C THR A 16 -18.46 20.95 -9.19
N LEU A 17 -18.81 20.16 -8.16
CA LEU A 17 -17.89 19.87 -7.06
C LEU A 17 -16.59 19.23 -7.56
N LYS A 18 -16.70 18.24 -8.45
CA LYS A 18 -15.54 17.57 -9.04
C LYS A 18 -14.64 18.57 -9.79
N ARG A 19 -15.20 19.42 -10.66
CA ARG A 19 -14.44 20.44 -11.40
C ARG A 19 -13.73 21.44 -10.47
N ILE A 20 -14.40 21.87 -9.40
CA ILE A 20 -13.79 22.78 -8.41
C ILE A 20 -12.59 22.08 -7.75
N LEU A 21 -12.74 20.83 -7.34
CA LEU A 21 -11.65 20.08 -6.68
C LEU A 21 -10.50 19.79 -7.66
N GLU A 22 -10.80 19.41 -8.90
CA GLU A 22 -9.78 19.17 -9.94
C GLU A 22 -8.98 20.44 -10.26
N ASN A 23 -9.61 21.62 -10.24
CA ASN A 23 -8.92 22.89 -10.47
C ASN A 23 -8.12 23.35 -9.23
N ALA A 24 -8.59 23.03 -8.04
CA ALA A 24 -7.97 23.48 -6.78
C ALA A 24 -6.81 22.59 -6.32
N VAL A 25 -6.81 21.31 -6.70
CA VAL A 25 -5.82 20.33 -6.27
C VAL A 25 -4.93 19.94 -7.46
N PRO A 26 -3.65 20.32 -7.46
CA PRO A 26 -2.72 19.90 -8.49
C PRO A 26 -2.67 18.38 -8.59
N GLN A 27 -2.77 17.85 -9.79
CA GLN A 27 -2.63 16.42 -10.05
C GLN A 27 -1.22 16.12 -10.57
N THR A 28 -0.64 15.04 -10.09
CA THR A 28 0.63 14.53 -10.57
C THR A 28 0.56 13.03 -10.80
N LEU A 29 1.31 12.55 -11.78
CA LEU A 29 1.58 11.13 -11.96
C LEU A 29 2.92 10.74 -11.33
N GLN A 30 3.65 11.70 -10.74
CA GLN A 30 4.93 11.51 -10.08
C GLN A 30 4.69 11.46 -8.55
N ASP A 31 4.00 10.46 -8.13
CA ASP A 31 3.72 10.17 -6.71
C ASP A 31 4.58 9.01 -6.21
N VAL A 32 4.59 8.80 -4.91
CA VAL A 32 5.19 7.62 -4.28
C VAL A 32 4.25 7.08 -3.21
N VAL A 33 4.01 5.77 -3.24
CA VAL A 33 3.32 5.07 -2.17
C VAL A 33 4.36 4.42 -1.27
N VAL A 34 4.37 4.80 0.01
CA VAL A 34 5.23 4.21 1.03
C VAL A 34 4.43 3.22 1.84
N ILE A 35 4.88 1.98 1.86
CA ILE A 35 4.32 0.90 2.69
C ILE A 35 5.29 0.71 3.86
N TYR A 36 4.79 0.99 5.06
CA TYR A 36 5.53 0.77 6.30
C TYR A 36 4.76 -0.20 7.18
N VAL A 37 5.43 -1.24 7.64
CA VAL A 37 4.88 -2.22 8.58
C VAL A 37 5.88 -2.41 9.70
N ALA A 38 5.43 -2.34 10.94
CA ALA A 38 6.23 -2.68 12.11
C ALA A 38 5.49 -3.71 12.95
N VAL A 39 6.21 -4.71 13.43
CA VAL A 39 5.70 -5.77 14.29
C VAL A 39 6.59 -5.88 15.51
N THR A 40 5.98 -5.76 16.68
CA THR A 40 6.68 -5.94 17.96
C THR A 40 6.22 -7.25 18.60
N GLY A 41 7.15 -8.08 19.00
CA GLY A 41 6.86 -9.38 19.60
C GLY A 41 8.00 -9.90 20.46
N LYS A 42 7.75 -11.01 21.16
CA LYS A 42 8.79 -11.72 21.91
C LYS A 42 9.38 -12.81 21.03
N GLN A 43 10.71 -12.81 20.91
CA GLN A 43 11.49 -13.87 20.29
C GLN A 43 12.59 -14.30 21.26
N ASP A 44 12.65 -15.59 21.58
CA ASP A 44 13.60 -16.15 22.54
C ASP A 44 13.58 -15.47 23.93
N GLY A 45 12.40 -15.00 24.36
CA GLY A 45 12.20 -14.29 25.62
C GLY A 45 12.51 -12.79 25.58
N GLU A 46 13.09 -12.28 24.52
CA GLU A 46 13.41 -10.87 24.32
C GLU A 46 12.34 -10.14 23.50
N LEU A 47 12.08 -8.89 23.84
CA LEU A 47 11.18 -8.04 23.07
C LEU A 47 11.93 -7.51 21.84
N ARG A 48 11.43 -7.83 20.67
CA ARG A 48 11.99 -7.38 19.37
C ARG A 48 10.94 -6.65 18.55
N GLU A 49 11.41 -5.70 17.76
CA GLU A 49 10.65 -5.04 16.74
C GLU A 49 11.28 -5.31 15.37
N GLU A 50 10.47 -5.77 14.44
CA GLU A 50 10.85 -5.90 13.04
C GLU A 50 10.03 -4.89 12.22
N SER A 51 10.71 -4.15 11.35
CA SER A 51 10.05 -3.21 10.45
C SER A 51 10.38 -3.51 9.00
N TYR A 52 9.39 -3.27 8.14
CA TYR A 52 9.48 -3.42 6.70
C TYR A 52 9.07 -2.11 6.04
N VAL A 53 9.89 -1.63 5.11
CA VAL A 53 9.59 -0.44 4.30
C VAL A 53 9.68 -0.79 2.83
N ASN A 54 8.67 -0.41 2.07
CA ASN A 54 8.70 -0.50 0.61
C ASN A 54 8.15 0.79 0.00
N LYS A 55 8.80 1.26 -1.07
CA LYS A 55 8.40 2.43 -1.84
C LYS A 55 7.98 1.98 -3.23
N VAL A 56 6.75 2.28 -3.62
CA VAL A 56 6.24 2.01 -4.96
C VAL A 56 6.18 3.32 -5.72
N TYR A 57 6.81 3.34 -6.88
CA TYR A 57 6.87 4.49 -7.79
C TYR A 57 5.92 4.29 -8.97
N PRO A 58 5.64 5.34 -9.76
CA PRO A 58 4.93 5.22 -11.03
C PRO A 58 5.58 4.20 -11.95
N GLN A 59 4.77 3.47 -12.69
CA GLN A 59 5.23 2.40 -13.59
C GLN A 59 4.63 2.55 -14.97
N VAL A 60 5.40 2.18 -15.99
CA VAL A 60 4.86 2.03 -17.35
C VAL A 60 4.33 0.61 -17.51
N ILE A 61 3.01 0.47 -17.65
CA ILE A 61 2.32 -0.80 -17.82
C ILE A 61 1.52 -0.71 -19.11
N ALA A 62 1.72 -1.68 -20.01
CA ALA A 62 1.09 -1.71 -21.36
C ALA A 62 1.28 -0.39 -22.15
N GLY A 63 2.49 0.19 -22.09
CA GLY A 63 2.85 1.41 -22.82
C GLY A 63 2.27 2.71 -22.23
N ARG A 64 1.60 2.67 -21.09
CA ARG A 64 1.02 3.84 -20.42
C ARG A 64 1.64 4.03 -19.04
N LEU A 65 1.92 5.30 -18.69
CA LEU A 65 2.36 5.67 -17.34
C LEU A 65 1.18 5.63 -16.37
N TRP A 66 1.35 4.93 -15.27
CA TRP A 66 0.43 4.84 -14.15
C TRP A 66 1.08 5.39 -12.90
N SER A 67 0.35 6.21 -12.16
CA SER A 67 0.84 6.73 -10.87
C SER A 67 0.98 5.60 -9.84
N ALA A 68 1.80 5.81 -8.80
CA ALA A 68 2.03 4.81 -7.77
C ALA A 68 0.73 4.37 -7.08
N ILE A 69 -0.17 5.33 -6.79
CA ILE A 69 -1.46 5.02 -6.17
C ILE A 69 -2.37 4.22 -7.12
N GLN A 70 -2.36 4.51 -8.42
CA GLN A 70 -3.12 3.73 -9.40
C GLN A 70 -2.60 2.30 -9.50
N VAL A 71 -1.27 2.13 -9.58
CA VAL A 71 -0.61 0.82 -9.63
C VAL A 71 -0.95 0.00 -8.39
N THR A 72 -0.75 0.54 -7.19
CA THR A 72 -0.97 -0.20 -5.95
C THR A 72 -2.43 -0.56 -5.75
N THR A 73 -3.36 0.36 -6.01
CA THR A 73 -4.80 0.09 -5.87
C THR A 73 -5.27 -0.97 -6.87
N ALA A 74 -4.92 -0.82 -8.14
CA ALA A 74 -5.33 -1.77 -9.17
C ALA A 74 -4.70 -3.16 -8.96
N SER A 75 -3.41 -3.21 -8.64
CA SER A 75 -2.69 -4.47 -8.39
C SER A 75 -3.23 -5.22 -7.17
N GLY A 76 -3.58 -4.51 -6.10
CA GLY A 76 -4.16 -5.11 -4.91
C GLY A 76 -5.47 -5.84 -5.21
N ILE A 77 -6.40 -5.15 -5.87
CA ILE A 77 -7.69 -5.74 -6.23
C ILE A 77 -7.52 -6.85 -7.27
N ALA A 78 -6.77 -6.59 -8.35
CA ALA A 78 -6.63 -7.54 -9.45
C ALA A 78 -5.94 -8.83 -9.02
N SER A 79 -4.94 -8.78 -8.14
CA SER A 79 -4.27 -9.99 -7.64
C SER A 79 -5.20 -10.88 -6.82
N VAL A 80 -6.03 -10.29 -5.96
CA VAL A 80 -7.00 -11.06 -5.16
C VAL A 80 -8.07 -11.69 -6.05
N VAL A 81 -8.62 -10.94 -7.00
CA VAL A 81 -9.60 -11.47 -7.96
C VAL A 81 -9.00 -12.62 -8.77
N ASP A 82 -7.78 -12.47 -9.26
CA ASP A 82 -7.09 -13.51 -10.05
C ASP A 82 -6.83 -14.77 -9.21
N LEU A 83 -6.41 -14.62 -7.95
CA LEU A 83 -6.23 -15.76 -7.03
C LEU A 83 -7.54 -16.48 -6.74
N VAL A 84 -8.64 -15.75 -6.54
CA VAL A 84 -9.97 -16.36 -6.35
C VAL A 84 -10.39 -17.13 -7.56
N LEU A 85 -10.28 -16.55 -8.77
CA LEU A 85 -10.69 -17.18 -10.02
C LEU A 85 -9.86 -18.42 -10.35
N SER A 86 -8.56 -18.39 -10.07
CA SER A 86 -7.64 -19.51 -10.35
C SER A 86 -7.64 -20.59 -9.28
N SER A 87 -8.35 -20.43 -8.19
CA SER A 87 -8.31 -21.32 -7.02
C SER A 87 -9.17 -22.59 -7.13
N ASN A 88 -9.84 -22.84 -8.27
CA ASN A 88 -10.76 -23.96 -8.45
C ASN A 88 -11.83 -24.10 -7.35
N GLY A 89 -12.32 -22.95 -6.85
CA GLY A 89 -13.37 -22.91 -5.83
C GLY A 89 -12.88 -23.08 -4.39
N ARG A 90 -11.58 -22.94 -4.13
CA ARG A 90 -11.03 -22.92 -2.76
C ARG A 90 -11.60 -21.78 -1.94
N TYR A 91 -11.78 -20.60 -2.54
CA TYR A 91 -12.34 -19.42 -1.91
C TYR A 91 -13.82 -19.31 -2.25
N ARG A 92 -14.71 -19.45 -1.24
CA ARG A 92 -16.16 -19.40 -1.41
C ARG A 92 -16.79 -18.56 -0.29
N GLY A 93 -17.90 -17.87 -0.60
CA GLY A 93 -18.58 -17.02 0.35
C GLY A 93 -17.81 -15.76 0.69
N PHE A 94 -17.85 -15.32 1.95
CA PHE A 94 -17.08 -14.19 2.42
C PHE A 94 -15.63 -14.60 2.69
N VAL A 95 -14.70 -14.03 1.91
CA VAL A 95 -13.28 -14.32 2.01
C VAL A 95 -12.59 -13.07 2.56
N ARG A 96 -11.85 -13.22 3.64
CA ARG A 96 -11.10 -12.12 4.26
C ARG A 96 -9.75 -11.95 3.57
N GLN A 97 -9.17 -10.76 3.69
CA GLN A 97 -7.86 -10.47 3.12
C GLN A 97 -6.75 -11.36 3.73
N GLU A 98 -6.87 -11.68 5.00
CA GLU A 98 -5.92 -12.51 5.75
C GLU A 98 -5.94 -14.00 5.33
N ASP A 99 -6.96 -14.43 4.59
CA ASP A 99 -7.06 -15.79 4.07
C ASP A 99 -6.10 -16.03 2.88
N PHE A 100 -5.52 -14.96 2.32
CA PHE A 100 -4.53 -15.05 1.25
C PHE A 100 -3.11 -15.00 1.82
N ARG A 101 -2.25 -15.91 1.34
CA ARG A 101 -0.84 -15.86 1.71
C ARG A 101 -0.16 -14.70 0.99
N LEU A 102 0.64 -13.91 1.71
CA LEU A 102 1.36 -12.76 1.15
C LEU A 102 2.21 -13.15 -0.07
N LEU A 103 2.89 -14.30 -0.01
CA LEU A 103 3.71 -14.78 -1.13
C LEU A 103 2.89 -15.05 -2.38
N ASP A 104 1.68 -15.64 -2.25
CA ASP A 104 0.81 -15.91 -3.38
C ASP A 104 0.38 -14.60 -4.04
N VAL A 105 0.08 -13.57 -3.24
CA VAL A 105 -0.24 -12.23 -3.74
C VAL A 105 0.96 -11.60 -4.46
N LEU A 106 2.15 -11.60 -3.86
CA LEU A 106 3.34 -10.96 -4.43
C LEU A 106 3.88 -11.68 -5.69
N GLN A 107 3.66 -13.00 -5.80
CA GLN A 107 4.04 -13.79 -6.98
C GLN A 107 2.99 -13.76 -8.10
N ASN A 108 1.77 -13.31 -7.78
CA ASN A 108 0.71 -13.15 -8.76
C ASN A 108 1.12 -12.15 -9.86
N ARG A 109 0.64 -12.38 -11.09
CA ARG A 109 0.95 -11.53 -12.26
C ARG A 109 0.59 -10.05 -12.07
N PHE A 110 -0.36 -9.73 -11.21
CA PHE A 110 -0.72 -8.36 -10.84
C PHE A 110 -0.01 -7.90 -9.56
N GLY A 111 0.08 -8.77 -8.55
CA GLY A 111 0.70 -8.46 -7.27
C GLY A 111 2.21 -8.18 -7.36
N LYS A 112 2.89 -8.70 -8.40
CA LYS A 112 4.32 -8.41 -8.64
C LYS A 112 4.65 -6.93 -8.72
N HIS A 113 3.69 -6.07 -9.06
CA HIS A 113 3.89 -4.63 -9.14
C HIS A 113 4.13 -3.99 -7.76
N TYR A 114 3.74 -4.63 -6.67
CA TYR A 114 4.15 -4.24 -5.32
C TYR A 114 5.61 -4.55 -5.03
N ALA A 115 6.15 -5.61 -5.62
CA ALA A 115 7.52 -6.07 -5.37
C ALA A 115 8.55 -5.37 -6.27
N ALA A 116 8.13 -4.84 -7.42
CA ALA A 116 9.02 -4.46 -8.53
C ALA A 116 9.76 -3.14 -8.35
N ALA A 117 9.46 -2.33 -7.35
CA ALA A 117 9.84 -0.92 -7.46
C ALA A 117 10.44 -0.28 -6.22
N GLY A 118 11.42 -0.84 -5.59
CA GLY A 118 12.15 -0.10 -4.58
C GLY A 118 12.81 -0.99 -3.54
N GLY A 119 13.93 -0.55 -3.04
CA GLY A 119 14.69 -1.26 -2.04
C GLY A 119 13.84 -1.64 -0.85
N LYS A 120 13.85 -2.91 -0.51
CA LYS A 120 13.28 -3.42 0.72
C LYS A 120 14.27 -3.12 1.83
N GLU A 121 13.89 -2.25 2.75
CA GLU A 121 14.65 -2.10 4.00
C GLU A 121 13.92 -2.90 5.08
N VAL A 122 14.57 -3.96 5.54
CA VAL A 122 14.14 -4.70 6.73
C VAL A 122 15.11 -4.34 7.85
N SER A 123 14.61 -3.77 8.92
CA SER A 123 15.40 -3.53 10.12
C SER A 123 14.84 -4.34 11.27
N SER A 124 15.72 -5.01 12.02
CA SER A 124 15.40 -5.67 13.27
C SER A 124 16.07 -4.90 14.41
N GLN A 125 15.30 -4.49 15.40
CA GLN A 125 15.81 -3.78 16.58
C GLN A 125 15.35 -4.48 17.85
N MET A 126 16.28 -4.56 18.82
CA MET A 126 15.94 -5.00 20.16
C MET A 126 15.28 -3.84 20.90
N VAL A 127 14.07 -4.03 21.42
CA VAL A 127 13.37 -3.02 22.22
C VAL A 127 13.81 -3.19 23.69
N VAL A 128 14.73 -2.34 24.12
CA VAL A 128 15.10 -2.27 25.53
C VAL A 128 14.07 -1.40 26.26
N SER A 129 13.33 -1.98 27.18
CA SER A 129 12.36 -1.26 28.01
C SER A 129 13.09 -0.18 28.81
N GLY A 130 12.99 1.09 28.41
CA GLY A 130 13.44 2.22 29.19
C GLY A 130 14.31 3.28 28.49
N GLN A 131 14.68 3.16 27.24
CA GLN A 131 15.40 4.26 26.56
C GLN A 131 15.01 4.36 25.09
N THR A 132 14.42 5.48 24.75
CA THR A 132 14.22 5.93 23.35
C THR A 132 15.58 6.39 22.81
N GLY A 133 16.37 5.46 22.32
CA GLY A 133 17.66 5.75 21.69
C GLY A 133 17.57 5.61 20.19
N HIS A 134 17.62 6.73 19.50
CA HIS A 134 17.84 6.74 18.05
C HIS A 134 19.22 6.11 17.75
N GLN A 135 19.26 4.87 17.31
CA GLN A 135 20.44 4.29 16.69
C GLN A 135 20.30 4.23 15.17
N ARG A 136 21.32 4.80 14.53
CA ARG A 136 21.47 4.92 13.08
C ARG A 136 21.43 3.56 12.38
N ALA A 137 20.64 3.46 11.33
CA ALA A 137 20.62 2.35 10.40
C ALA A 137 22.03 2.01 9.87
N ARG A 138 22.51 0.80 10.08
CA ARG A 138 23.66 0.24 9.38
C ARG A 138 23.19 -0.27 8.02
N ARG A 139 23.66 0.39 6.94
CA ARG A 139 23.56 -0.14 5.58
C ARG A 139 24.35 -1.45 5.51
N VAL A 140 23.70 -2.52 5.20
CA VAL A 140 24.34 -3.76 4.74
C VAL A 140 24.37 -3.69 3.20
N ARG A 141 25.57 -3.77 2.63
CA ARG A 141 25.80 -3.83 1.19
C ARG A 141 25.40 -5.20 0.63
#